data_c72884fa8bbc157e2e4d05991d5e8944
#
_entry.id   c72884fa8bbc157e2e4d05991d5e8944
#
_cell.length_a   1.000
_cell.length_b   1.000
_cell.length_c   1.000
_cell.angle_alpha   90.00
_cell.angle_beta   90.00
_cell.angle_gamma   90.00
#
_symmetry.space_group_name_H-M   'P 1'
#
loop_
_entity.id
_entity.type
_entity.pdbx_description
1 polymer ?
#
loop_
_entity_poly.entity_id
_entity_poly.type
_entity_poly.pdbx_seq_one_letter_code
_entity_poly.pdbx_strand_id
1 'polypeptide(L)' 'MADKVAVLIPCYNEAVTIGKVVDDFKRVLPDADIYVYDNNSKDGTADIAREHGAVVKFEGRQGK' A
#
# COMPACT_ATOMS: atom_id res chain seq x y z
N MET A 1 6.88 -25.39 2.33
CA MET A 1 6.37 -24.44 2.81
C MET A 1 6.36 -23.28 2.04
N ALA A 2 5.40 -22.66 1.89
CA ALA A 2 5.35 -21.56 1.07
C ALA A 2 5.70 -20.34 1.84
N ASP A 3 6.55 -19.56 1.30
CA ASP A 3 6.93 -18.38 1.97
C ASP A 3 6.11 -17.27 1.40
N LYS A 4 5.40 -16.57 2.26
CA LYS A 4 4.66 -15.45 1.80
C LYS A 4 5.53 -14.26 1.64
N VAL A 5 5.35 -13.57 0.54
CA VAL A 5 6.10 -12.36 0.27
C VAL A 5 5.25 -11.17 0.72
N ALA A 6 5.83 -10.26 1.45
CA ALA A 6 5.15 -9.05 1.87
C ALA A 6 5.77 -7.86 1.14
N VAL A 7 4.93 -7.10 0.49
CA VAL A 7 5.39 -5.92 -0.25
C VAL A 7 5.03 -4.71 0.60
N LEU A 8 6.02 -3.88 0.89
CA LEU A 8 5.81 -2.70 1.72
C LEU A 8 5.98 -1.47 0.85
N ILE A 9 4.94 -0.69 0.75
CA ILE A 9 4.94 0.48 -0.13
C ILE A 9 4.68 1.72 0.70
N PRO A 10 5.70 2.54 0.91
CA PRO A 10 5.49 3.80 1.63
C PRO A 10 4.86 4.81 0.70
N CYS A 11 3.84 5.50 1.16
CA CYS A 11 3.11 6.45 0.35
C CYS A 11 2.89 7.76 1.07
N TYR A 12 2.83 8.82 0.30
CA TYR A 12 2.47 10.10 0.84
C TYR A 12 1.84 10.89 -0.30
N ASN A 13 0.54 11.15 -0.18
CA ASN A 13 -0.21 11.89 -1.21
C ASN A 13 -0.02 11.31 -2.61
N GLU A 14 -0.22 9.99 -2.69
CA GLU A 14 -0.04 9.30 -3.95
C GLU A 14 -1.32 8.72 -4.51
N ALA A 15 -2.43 9.40 -4.29
CA ALA A 15 -3.72 8.86 -4.70
C ALA A 15 -3.78 8.57 -6.20
N VAL A 16 -3.09 9.38 -6.99
CA VAL A 16 -3.15 9.21 -8.43
C VAL A 16 -2.49 7.92 -8.88
N THR A 17 -1.43 7.51 -8.20
CA THR A 17 -0.66 6.37 -8.68
C THR A 17 -0.77 5.13 -7.83
N ILE A 18 -1.25 5.26 -6.60
CA ILE A 18 -1.20 4.11 -5.70
C ILE A 18 -2.05 2.93 -6.19
N GLY A 19 -3.18 3.21 -6.81
CA GLY A 19 -4.02 2.13 -7.31
C GLY A 19 -3.29 1.31 -8.36
N LYS A 20 -2.60 1.99 -9.26
CA LYS A 20 -1.88 1.31 -10.31
C LYS A 20 -0.72 0.52 -9.73
N VAL A 21 -0.03 1.08 -8.76
CA VAL A 21 1.10 0.39 -8.14
C VAL A 21 0.62 -0.89 -7.46
N VAL A 22 -0.47 -0.82 -6.71
CA VAL A 22 -1.00 -1.99 -6.04
C VAL A 22 -1.43 -3.03 -7.07
N ASP A 23 -2.10 -2.60 -8.13
CA ASP A 23 -2.54 -3.53 -9.16
C ASP A 23 -1.37 -4.21 -9.84
N ASP A 24 -0.30 -3.46 -10.11
CA ASP A 24 0.87 -4.03 -10.75
C ASP A 24 1.50 -5.10 -9.87
N PHE A 25 1.63 -4.83 -8.58
CA PHE A 25 2.20 -5.82 -7.69
C PHE A 25 1.31 -7.06 -7.58
N LYS A 26 0.00 -6.87 -7.57
CA LYS A 26 -0.89 -8.00 -7.49
C LYS A 26 -0.82 -8.86 -8.74
N ARG A 27 -0.55 -8.25 -9.86
CA ARG A 27 -0.44 -9.00 -11.09
C ARG A 27 0.85 -9.80 -11.14
N VAL A 28 1.94 -9.20 -10.68
CA VAL A 28 3.23 -9.85 -10.71
C VAL A 28 3.40 -10.84 -9.57
N LEU A 29 2.85 -10.50 -8.41
CA LEU A 29 2.99 -11.32 -7.22
C LEU A 29 1.62 -11.59 -6.62
N PRO A 30 0.84 -12.43 -7.27
CA PRO A 30 -0.55 -12.62 -6.85
C PRO A 30 -0.72 -13.21 -5.46
N ASP A 31 0.30 -13.90 -4.98
CA ASP A 31 0.19 -14.48 -3.65
C ASP A 31 0.82 -13.62 -2.57
N ALA A 32 1.32 -12.46 -2.91
CA ALA A 32 1.97 -11.61 -1.93
C ALA A 32 0.93 -10.78 -1.19
N ASP A 33 1.27 -10.42 0.04
CA ASP A 33 0.46 -9.48 0.80
C ASP A 33 1.02 -8.10 0.54
N ILE A 34 0.17 -7.16 0.18
CA ILE A 34 0.62 -5.83 -0.14
C ILE A 34 0.22 -4.88 0.97
N TYR A 35 1.21 -4.26 1.58
CA TYR A 35 0.99 -3.33 2.66
C TYR A 35 1.37 -1.94 2.20
N VAL A 36 0.46 -1.01 2.37
CA VAL A 36 0.71 0.37 2.01
C VAL A 36 0.83 1.15 3.32
N TYR A 37 1.97 1.80 3.50
CA TYR A 37 2.18 2.61 4.68
C TYR A 37 1.94 4.05 4.30
N ASP A 38 0.81 4.57 4.76
CA ASP A 38 0.39 5.92 4.42
C ASP A 38 0.93 6.89 5.45
N ASN A 39 1.74 7.82 4.99
CA ASN A 39 2.34 8.77 5.90
C ASN A 39 1.48 10.02 5.95
N ASN A 40 0.30 9.86 6.49
CA ASN A 40 -0.61 10.98 6.74
C ASN A 40 -1.04 11.71 5.45
N SER A 41 -1.35 10.94 4.43
CA SER A 41 -1.82 11.54 3.19
C SER A 41 -3.20 12.13 3.36
N LYS A 42 -3.49 13.15 2.63
CA LYS A 42 -4.76 13.83 2.73
C LYS A 42 -5.58 13.75 1.45
N ASP A 43 -5.10 13.04 0.47
CA ASP A 43 -5.75 12.98 -0.82
C ASP A 43 -6.47 11.67 -1.10
N GLY A 44 -6.74 10.91 -0.09
CA GLY A 44 -7.46 9.64 -0.29
C GLY A 44 -6.59 8.47 -0.69
N THR A 45 -5.28 8.61 -0.56
CA THR A 45 -4.37 7.53 -0.92
C THR A 45 -4.74 6.22 -0.22
N ALA A 46 -5.03 6.30 1.08
CA ALA A 46 -5.34 5.10 1.83
C ALA A 46 -6.60 4.42 1.33
N ASP A 47 -7.60 5.21 1.01
CA ASP A 47 -8.87 4.64 0.53
C ASP A 47 -8.67 3.94 -0.80
N ILE A 48 -7.91 4.55 -1.69
CA ILE A 48 -7.66 3.96 -2.99
C ILE A 48 -6.87 2.68 -2.86
N ALA A 49 -5.83 2.69 -2.03
CA ALA A 49 -5.04 1.48 -1.82
C ALA A 49 -5.90 0.36 -1.27
N ARG A 50 -6.79 0.69 -0.34
CA ARG A 50 -7.65 -0.33 0.25
C ARG A 50 -8.63 -0.88 -0.77
N GLU A 51 -9.15 -0.02 -1.63
CA GLU A 51 -10.07 -0.46 -2.67
C GLU A 51 -9.41 -1.40 -3.65
N HIS A 52 -8.12 -1.26 -3.84
CA HIS A 52 -7.39 -2.15 -4.74
C HIS A 52 -6.87 -3.40 -4.05
N GLY A 53 -7.19 -3.57 -2.78
CA GLY A 53 -6.88 -4.82 -2.09
C GLY A 53 -5.63 -4.79 -1.23
N ALA A 54 -5.04 -3.65 -1.02
CA ALA A 54 -3.87 -3.57 -0.15
C ALA A 54 -4.30 -3.40 1.30
N VAL A 55 -3.44 -3.80 2.21
CA VAL A 55 -3.65 -3.56 3.62
C VAL A 55 -3.00 -2.23 3.94
N VAL A 56 -3.76 -1.30 4.47
CA VAL A 56 -3.24 0.03 4.73
C VAL A 56 -2.86 0.17 6.19
N LYS A 57 -1.64 0.61 6.42
CA LYS A 57 -1.15 0.92 7.74
C LYS A 57 -0.80 2.39 7.76
N PHE A 58 -0.95 3.02 8.90
CA PHE A 58 -0.63 4.43 9.00
C PHE A 58 0.66 4.59 9.77
N GLU A 59 1.55 5.41 9.21
CA GLU A 59 2.81 5.65 9.84
C GLU A 59 2.60 6.85 10.74
N GLY A 60 2.14 6.66 11.89
CA GLY A 60 1.80 7.74 12.77
C GLY A 60 2.87 8.32 13.59
N ARG A 61 4.14 7.68 13.62
CA ARG A 61 5.09 8.16 14.46
C ARG A 61 5.76 9.23 13.83
N GLN A 62 5.59 10.34 14.13
CA GLN A 62 6.21 11.42 13.52
C GLN A 62 7.47 11.72 14.03
N GLY A 63 8.19 10.99 14.17
CA GLY A 63 9.43 11.28 14.64
C GLY A 63 9.42 11.79 15.96
N LYS A 64 9.05 11.86 16.50
CA LYS A 64 9.16 12.25 17.62
C LYS A 64 9.51 11.96 18.18
#